data_5843fb750936e5d251c03faf89561f06
#
_entry.id   5843fb750936e5d251c03faf89561f06
#
_cell.length_a   1.000
_cell.length_b   1.000
_cell.length_c   1.000
_cell.angle_alpha   90.00
_cell.angle_beta   90.00
_cell.angle_gamma   90.00
#
_symmetry.space_group_name_H-M   'P 1'
#
loop_
_entity.id
_entity.type
_entity.pdbx_description
1 polymer ?
#
loop_
_entity_poly.entity_id
_entity_poly.type
_entity_poly.pdbx_seq_one_letter_code
_entity_poly.pdbx_strand_id
1 'polypeptide(L)'
;FFQAEDGIRDRLVTGVQTCALPIYRLETGLTGADLEAITCPQLYGVLLPKVDGAGAVAEAAAVLDAHGAPGDLAVWCMMETPLGMLHAEEIAHADARVACLVMGTSDLAKYLHAAHTRYRPPLLTGLSLCLLAARAHGVAIVDGVHLDLAEGEGFAHSCRHGLELGFDGKTLIHPKTIAVANQVFAPSAEAVDWSKKIIAAHGEAAAQGKGVVVVDGKLIENLHVEAAQRLVTLADAIAARET
;
A
#
# COMPACT_ATOMS: atom_id res chain seq x y z
N PHE A 1 1.19 8.18 -9.75
CA PHE A 1 0.25 7.86 -10.84
C PHE A 1 0.97 8.10 -12.14
N PHE A 2 1.32 7.05 -12.86
CA PHE A 2 1.77 7.17 -14.24
C PHE A 2 0.55 6.96 -15.12
N GLN A 3 0.13 8.01 -15.84
CA GLN A 3 -0.48 7.80 -17.13
C GLN A 3 0.57 7.09 -17.97
N ALA A 4 0.27 5.90 -18.43
CA ALA A 4 1.07 5.19 -19.41
C ALA A 4 0.81 5.85 -20.77
N GLU A 5 1.45 7.00 -21.01
CA GLU A 5 1.69 7.44 -22.38
C GLU A 5 2.87 6.62 -22.87
N ASP A 6 2.58 5.83 -23.89
CA ASP A 6 3.47 5.10 -24.79
C ASP A 6 4.90 4.80 -24.30
N GLY A 7 5.11 3.59 -23.84
CA GLY A 7 6.43 2.95 -23.94
C GLY A 7 7.23 2.78 -22.67
N ILE A 8 6.79 3.19 -21.47
CA ILE A 8 7.51 2.88 -20.23
C ILE A 8 6.97 1.55 -19.64
N ARG A 9 7.18 0.48 -20.39
CA ARG A 9 7.21 -0.89 -19.87
C ARG A 9 8.61 -1.15 -19.33
N ASP A 10 9.06 -0.34 -18.38
CA ASP A 10 10.36 -0.58 -17.79
C ASP A 10 10.24 -1.64 -16.70
N ARG A 11 10.95 -2.76 -16.89
CA ARG A 11 10.98 -3.95 -16.02
C ARG A 11 11.70 -3.71 -14.69
N LEU A 12 11.99 -2.46 -14.34
CA LEU A 12 12.91 -2.07 -13.26
C LEU A 12 12.24 -1.44 -12.04
N VAL A 13 10.94 -1.61 -11.82
CA VAL A 13 10.34 -1.17 -10.56
C VAL A 13 10.24 -2.35 -9.61
N THR A 14 11.29 -2.55 -8.84
CA THR A 14 11.31 -3.43 -7.69
C THR A 14 10.36 -2.92 -6.62
N GLY A 15 9.44 -3.74 -6.19
CA GLY A 15 8.63 -3.54 -5.00
C GLY A 15 7.17 -3.15 -5.22
N VAL A 16 6.79 -2.27 -6.14
CA VAL A 16 5.37 -1.95 -6.42
C VAL A 16 5.19 -1.59 -7.88
N GLN A 17 5.26 -2.58 -8.76
CA GLN A 17 4.69 -2.44 -10.10
C GLN A 17 3.27 -2.96 -10.07
N THR A 18 2.35 -2.10 -9.78
CA THR A 18 0.96 -2.39 -9.97
C THR A 18 0.46 -1.49 -11.06
N CYS A 19 0.11 -2.08 -12.19
CA CYS A 19 -0.70 -1.39 -13.18
C CYS A 19 -2.12 -1.29 -12.63
N ALA A 20 -2.34 -0.36 -11.70
CA ALA A 20 -3.66 0.08 -11.33
C ALA A 20 -3.97 1.32 -12.17
N LEU A 21 -5.03 1.26 -12.95
CA LEU A 21 -5.49 2.41 -13.73
C LEU A 21 -6.48 3.22 -12.87
N PRO A 22 -6.26 4.54 -12.70
CA PRO A 22 -7.25 5.40 -12.11
C PRO A 22 -8.46 5.47 -13.06
N ILE A 23 -9.65 5.28 -12.49
CA ILE A 23 -10.90 5.49 -13.22
C ILE A 23 -11.55 6.80 -12.78
N TYR A 24 -12.44 7.34 -13.58
CA TYR A 24 -13.23 8.51 -13.21
C TYR A 24 -14.18 8.17 -12.06
N ARG A 25 -14.63 9.21 -11.33
CA ARG A 25 -15.65 9.03 -10.28
C ARG A 25 -16.91 8.39 -10.87
N LEU A 26 -17.50 7.45 -10.13
CA LEU A 26 -18.74 6.77 -10.54
C LEU A 26 -19.84 7.74 -10.95
N GLU A 27 -19.95 8.87 -10.27
CA GLU A 27 -20.93 9.93 -10.50
C GLU A 27 -20.77 10.66 -11.85
N THR A 28 -19.63 10.51 -12.54
CA THR A 28 -19.39 11.23 -13.81
C THR A 28 -20.02 10.57 -15.03
N GLY A 29 -20.52 9.34 -14.87
CA GLY A 29 -21.05 8.53 -15.97
C GLY A 29 -19.99 8.02 -16.96
N LEU A 30 -18.70 8.35 -16.75
CA LEU A 30 -17.58 7.90 -17.59
C LEU A 30 -17.03 6.53 -17.15
N THR A 31 -17.31 6.13 -15.92
CA THR A 31 -16.80 4.91 -15.32
C THR A 31 -17.13 3.66 -16.12
N GLY A 32 -18.33 3.57 -16.70
CA GLY A 32 -18.73 2.43 -17.53
C GLY A 32 -17.87 2.31 -18.78
N ALA A 33 -17.61 3.41 -19.48
CA ALA A 33 -16.76 3.44 -20.68
C ALA A 33 -15.27 3.20 -20.30
N ASP A 34 -14.82 3.72 -19.19
CA ASP A 34 -13.46 3.46 -18.68
C ASP A 34 -13.28 1.98 -18.35
N LEU A 35 -14.24 1.37 -17.66
CA LEU A 35 -14.19 -0.04 -17.27
C LEU A 35 -14.31 -0.97 -18.48
N GLU A 36 -15.11 -0.61 -19.49
CA GLU A 36 -15.16 -1.33 -20.76
C GLU A 36 -13.81 -1.29 -21.51
N ALA A 37 -13.12 -0.16 -21.46
CA ALA A 37 -11.79 0.01 -22.04
C ALA A 37 -10.69 -0.75 -21.29
N ILE A 38 -10.91 -1.04 -20.00
CA ILE A 38 -9.94 -1.66 -19.08
C ILE A 38 -10.01 -3.19 -19.10
N THR A 39 -10.94 -3.84 -19.77
CA THR A 39 -11.00 -5.31 -19.89
C THR A 39 -9.79 -5.88 -20.64
N CYS A 40 -8.60 -5.43 -20.24
CA CYS A 40 -7.32 -5.89 -20.73
C CYS A 40 -6.79 -7.01 -19.80
N PRO A 41 -6.44 -8.19 -20.34
CA PRO A 41 -6.00 -9.34 -19.53
C PRO A 41 -4.68 -9.12 -18.76
N GLN A 42 -4.08 -7.95 -18.82
CA GLN A 42 -2.82 -7.60 -18.17
C GLN A 42 -2.98 -6.57 -17.03
N LEU A 43 -4.21 -6.24 -16.65
CA LEU A 43 -4.48 -5.28 -15.58
C LEU A 43 -4.49 -6.00 -14.22
N TYR A 44 -3.71 -5.50 -13.26
CA TYR A 44 -3.70 -6.03 -11.90
C TYR A 44 -4.82 -5.47 -11.03
N GLY A 45 -5.29 -4.26 -11.32
CA GLY A 45 -6.33 -3.63 -10.51
C GLY A 45 -6.80 -2.30 -11.05
N VAL A 46 -7.90 -1.84 -10.48
CA VAL A 46 -8.49 -0.52 -10.72
C VAL A 46 -8.41 0.32 -9.47
N LEU A 47 -8.12 1.62 -9.62
CA LEU A 47 -8.07 2.56 -8.51
C LEU A 47 -9.30 3.46 -8.52
N LEU A 48 -10.16 3.29 -7.52
CA LEU A 48 -11.36 4.10 -7.30
C LEU A 48 -10.99 5.40 -6.60
N PRO A 49 -11.23 6.58 -7.19
CA PRO A 49 -11.00 7.85 -6.53
C PRO A 49 -12.12 8.16 -5.53
N LYS A 50 -11.79 8.93 -4.49
CA LYS A 50 -12.75 9.54 -3.55
C LYS A 50 -13.77 8.57 -2.98
N VAL A 51 -13.29 7.42 -2.51
CA VAL A 51 -14.15 6.42 -1.88
C VAL A 51 -14.61 6.93 -0.52
N ASP A 52 -15.91 7.17 -0.39
CA ASP A 52 -16.53 7.74 0.80
C ASP A 52 -17.19 6.69 1.72
N GLY A 53 -17.36 5.45 1.22
CA GLY A 53 -17.96 4.35 1.97
C GLY A 53 -18.03 3.05 1.18
N ALA A 54 -18.47 1.97 1.81
CA ALA A 54 -18.60 0.63 1.22
C ALA A 54 -19.48 0.59 -0.03
N GLY A 55 -20.52 1.46 -0.11
CA GLY A 55 -21.43 1.54 -1.26
C GLY A 55 -20.72 1.85 -2.57
N ALA A 56 -19.73 2.75 -2.57
CA ALA A 56 -18.96 3.09 -3.76
C ALA A 56 -18.12 1.89 -4.26
N VAL A 57 -17.59 1.10 -3.35
CA VAL A 57 -16.86 -0.13 -3.69
C VAL A 57 -17.80 -1.17 -4.28
N ALA A 58 -18.95 -1.40 -3.65
CA ALA A 58 -19.95 -2.36 -4.13
C ALA A 58 -20.49 -2.00 -5.51
N GLU A 59 -20.72 -0.71 -5.77
CA GLU A 59 -21.16 -0.23 -7.10
C GLU A 59 -20.07 -0.49 -8.14
N ALA A 60 -18.82 -0.16 -7.86
CA ALA A 60 -17.71 -0.43 -8.76
C ALA A 60 -17.53 -1.93 -9.01
N ALA A 61 -17.67 -2.77 -7.99
CA ALA A 61 -17.64 -4.21 -8.10
C ALA A 61 -18.72 -4.74 -9.05
N ALA A 62 -19.97 -4.25 -8.88
CA ALA A 62 -21.08 -4.63 -9.75
C ALA A 62 -20.87 -4.21 -11.22
N VAL A 63 -20.28 -3.02 -11.46
CA VAL A 63 -19.95 -2.57 -12.81
C VAL A 63 -18.86 -3.45 -13.43
N LEU A 64 -17.81 -3.80 -12.68
CA LEU A 64 -16.76 -4.73 -13.13
C LEU A 64 -17.35 -6.09 -13.54
N ASP A 65 -18.23 -6.65 -12.71
CA ASP A 65 -18.90 -7.93 -12.98
C ASP A 65 -19.79 -7.85 -14.24
N ALA A 66 -20.54 -6.76 -14.40
CA ALA A 66 -21.40 -6.54 -15.58
C ALA A 66 -20.61 -6.45 -16.90
N HIS A 67 -19.35 -6.02 -16.84
CA HIS A 67 -18.46 -5.92 -18.00
C HIS A 67 -17.54 -7.14 -18.18
N GLY A 68 -17.73 -8.20 -17.36
CA GLY A 68 -16.99 -9.44 -17.49
C GLY A 68 -15.53 -9.33 -17.05
N ALA A 69 -15.20 -8.41 -16.16
CA ALA A 69 -13.87 -8.29 -15.60
C ALA A 69 -13.46 -9.59 -14.87
N PRO A 70 -12.15 -9.96 -14.87
CA PRO A 70 -11.67 -11.10 -14.09
C PRO A 70 -12.08 -10.99 -12.63
N GLY A 71 -12.54 -12.10 -12.02
CA GLY A 71 -12.99 -12.12 -10.62
C GLY A 71 -11.89 -11.84 -9.60
N ASP A 72 -10.62 -11.92 -10.00
CA ASP A 72 -9.42 -11.60 -9.24
C ASP A 72 -8.84 -10.21 -9.52
N LEU A 73 -9.51 -9.41 -10.36
CA LEU A 73 -9.10 -8.03 -10.62
C LEU A 73 -9.19 -7.20 -9.34
N ALA A 74 -8.04 -6.74 -8.86
CA ALA A 74 -7.96 -6.01 -7.60
C ALA A 74 -8.66 -4.64 -7.66
N VAL A 75 -9.35 -4.28 -6.60
CA VAL A 75 -9.90 -2.94 -6.37
C VAL A 75 -9.01 -2.22 -5.36
N TRP A 76 -8.55 -1.05 -5.75
CA TRP A 76 -7.79 -0.14 -4.90
C TRP A 76 -8.64 1.07 -4.56
N CYS A 77 -8.64 1.48 -3.31
CA CYS A 77 -9.49 2.58 -2.84
C CYS A 77 -8.64 3.80 -2.49
N MET A 78 -8.87 4.93 -3.20
CA MET A 78 -8.24 6.20 -2.87
C MET A 78 -8.93 6.82 -1.66
N MET A 79 -8.22 6.81 -0.55
CA MET A 79 -8.62 7.38 0.73
C MET A 79 -8.16 8.84 0.78
N GLU A 80 -9.07 9.77 0.44
CA GLU A 80 -8.72 11.17 0.21
C GLU A 80 -9.80 12.16 0.66
N THR A 81 -10.87 11.68 1.28
CA THR A 81 -11.94 12.52 1.81
C THR A 81 -12.13 12.30 3.32
N PRO A 82 -12.61 13.29 4.07
CA PRO A 82 -12.90 13.12 5.49
C PRO A 82 -13.89 11.98 5.77
N LEU A 83 -14.90 11.83 4.92
CA LEU A 83 -15.90 10.77 5.08
C LEU A 83 -15.29 9.39 4.84
N GLY A 84 -14.45 9.23 3.81
CA GLY A 84 -13.71 8.00 3.58
C GLY A 84 -12.80 7.62 4.74
N MET A 85 -12.13 8.61 5.41
CA MET A 85 -11.35 8.34 6.61
C MET A 85 -12.21 7.77 7.75
N LEU A 86 -13.41 8.33 7.96
CA LEU A 86 -14.33 7.87 9.01
C LEU A 86 -14.90 6.49 8.71
N HIS A 87 -15.02 6.11 7.43
CA HIS A 87 -15.55 4.81 6.96
C HIS A 87 -14.45 3.84 6.52
N ALA A 88 -13.18 4.09 6.90
CA ALA A 88 -12.04 3.33 6.42
C ALA A 88 -12.18 1.82 6.67
N GLU A 89 -12.74 1.43 7.80
CA GLU A 89 -12.97 0.03 8.16
C GLU A 89 -14.00 -0.61 7.24
N GLU A 90 -15.15 0.02 7.01
CA GLU A 90 -16.18 -0.47 6.10
C GLU A 90 -15.67 -0.60 4.67
N ILE A 91 -14.85 0.34 4.21
CA ILE A 91 -14.25 0.34 2.88
C ILE A 91 -13.26 -0.82 2.74
N ALA A 92 -12.43 -1.06 3.76
CA ALA A 92 -11.38 -2.08 3.71
C ALA A 92 -11.92 -3.51 3.54
N HIS A 93 -13.17 -3.77 3.92
CA HIS A 93 -13.80 -5.10 3.78
C HIS A 93 -15.07 -5.10 2.92
N ALA A 94 -15.32 -4.04 2.15
CA ALA A 94 -16.54 -3.88 1.36
C ALA A 94 -16.71 -4.94 0.25
N ASP A 95 -15.62 -5.43 -0.31
CA ASP A 95 -15.59 -6.48 -1.34
C ASP A 95 -14.29 -7.28 -1.21
N ALA A 96 -14.32 -8.56 -1.54
CA ALA A 96 -13.15 -9.45 -1.47
C ALA A 96 -12.00 -9.02 -2.41
N ARG A 97 -12.28 -8.21 -3.43
CA ARG A 97 -11.30 -7.66 -4.37
C ARG A 97 -10.58 -6.42 -3.83
N VAL A 98 -11.01 -5.84 -2.69
CA VAL A 98 -10.29 -4.71 -2.10
C VAL A 98 -8.91 -5.18 -1.64
N ALA A 99 -7.89 -4.78 -2.37
CA ALA A 99 -6.52 -5.24 -2.16
C ALA A 99 -5.60 -4.16 -1.58
N CYS A 100 -5.94 -2.87 -1.78
CA CYS A 100 -5.08 -1.77 -1.33
C CYS A 100 -5.88 -0.50 -0.99
N LEU A 101 -5.54 0.12 0.12
CA LEU A 101 -5.91 1.50 0.42
C LEU A 101 -4.78 2.44 -0.02
N VAL A 102 -5.13 3.49 -0.76
CA VAL A 102 -4.16 4.45 -1.31
C VAL A 102 -4.44 5.83 -0.70
N MET A 103 -3.48 6.38 0.04
CA MET A 103 -3.68 7.67 0.69
C MET A 103 -3.61 8.84 -0.29
N GLY A 104 -4.69 9.59 -0.43
CA GLY A 104 -4.78 10.82 -1.22
C GLY A 104 -4.57 12.07 -0.35
N THR A 105 -3.35 12.26 0.18
CA THR A 105 -3.06 13.29 1.19
C THR A 105 -3.25 14.72 0.73
N SER A 106 -3.14 15.00 -0.57
CA SER A 106 -3.35 16.34 -1.13
C SER A 106 -4.82 16.76 -1.08
N ASP A 107 -5.74 15.90 -1.53
CA ASP A 107 -7.18 16.15 -1.44
C ASP A 107 -7.63 16.16 0.02
N LEU A 108 -7.15 15.25 0.86
CA LEU A 108 -7.46 15.22 2.28
C LEU A 108 -7.07 16.54 2.96
N ALA A 109 -5.85 17.05 2.75
CA ALA A 109 -5.41 18.33 3.30
C ALA A 109 -6.31 19.48 2.85
N LYS A 110 -6.70 19.49 1.57
CA LYS A 110 -7.64 20.47 1.01
C LYS A 110 -8.99 20.42 1.72
N TYR A 111 -9.59 19.24 1.89
CA TYR A 111 -10.89 19.09 2.56
C TYR A 111 -10.84 19.45 4.04
N LEU A 112 -9.73 19.16 4.72
CA LEU A 112 -9.51 19.51 6.11
C LEU A 112 -9.13 20.99 6.31
N HIS A 113 -8.91 21.75 5.22
CA HIS A 113 -8.36 23.12 5.26
C HIS A 113 -7.02 23.15 6.02
N ALA A 114 -6.23 22.09 5.90
CA ALA A 114 -5.03 21.87 6.68
C ALA A 114 -3.75 22.13 5.88
N ALA A 115 -2.68 22.51 6.58
CA ALA A 115 -1.38 22.67 5.96
C ALA A 115 -0.69 21.30 5.71
N HIS A 116 -0.05 21.18 4.56
CA HIS A 116 0.82 20.04 4.23
C HIS A 116 2.21 20.29 4.86
N THR A 117 2.42 19.79 6.06
CA THR A 117 3.67 20.00 6.81
C THR A 117 4.55 18.76 6.78
N ARG A 118 5.85 18.93 7.09
CA ARG A 118 6.87 17.86 7.00
C ARG A 118 6.49 16.58 7.78
N TYR A 119 5.96 16.72 9.01
CA TYR A 119 5.56 15.60 9.87
C TYR A 119 4.07 15.30 9.82
N ARG A 120 3.32 16.05 9.03
CA ARG A 120 1.88 15.85 8.74
C ARG A 120 0.95 15.76 9.97
N PRO A 121 1.17 16.50 11.10
CA PRO A 121 0.31 16.38 12.28
C PRO A 121 -1.18 16.49 11.97
N PRO A 122 -1.63 17.39 11.05
CA PRO A 122 -3.06 17.52 10.75
C PRO A 122 -3.66 16.27 10.06
N LEU A 123 -2.84 15.43 9.43
CA LEU A 123 -3.29 14.27 8.68
C LEU A 123 -3.15 12.96 9.46
N LEU A 124 -2.39 12.94 10.56
CA LEU A 124 -2.05 11.70 11.28
C LEU A 124 -3.27 10.90 11.71
N THR A 125 -4.34 11.56 12.16
CA THR A 125 -5.57 10.87 12.56
C THR A 125 -6.16 10.07 11.39
N GLY A 126 -6.34 10.69 10.22
CA GLY A 126 -6.85 10.02 9.02
C GLY A 126 -5.93 8.89 8.55
N LEU A 127 -4.62 9.14 8.50
CA LEU A 127 -3.62 8.15 8.16
C LEU A 127 -3.68 6.93 9.09
N SER A 128 -3.79 7.17 10.40
CA SER A 128 -3.85 6.10 11.42
C SER A 128 -5.15 5.30 11.33
N LEU A 129 -6.30 5.93 11.07
CA LEU A 129 -7.57 5.23 10.88
C LEU A 129 -7.48 4.27 9.69
N CYS A 130 -6.94 4.73 8.55
CA CYS A 130 -6.76 3.87 7.38
C CYS A 130 -5.75 2.75 7.62
N LEU A 131 -4.66 3.01 8.36
CA LEU A 131 -3.69 1.97 8.73
C LEU A 131 -4.33 0.90 9.62
N LEU A 132 -5.12 1.29 10.62
CA LEU A 132 -5.84 0.36 11.48
C LEU A 132 -6.82 -0.49 10.67
N ALA A 133 -7.60 0.13 9.79
CA ALA A 133 -8.54 -0.56 8.90
C ALA A 133 -7.83 -1.57 8.00
N ALA A 134 -6.76 -1.16 7.32
CA ALA A 134 -5.99 -2.02 6.44
C ALA A 134 -5.41 -3.23 7.18
N ARG A 135 -4.87 -3.03 8.38
CA ARG A 135 -4.28 -4.12 9.19
C ARG A 135 -5.33 -5.06 9.76
N ALA A 136 -6.50 -4.54 10.15
CA ALA A 136 -7.62 -5.35 10.65
C ALA A 136 -8.13 -6.35 9.60
N HIS A 137 -8.12 -5.96 8.32
CA HIS A 137 -8.66 -6.76 7.22
C HIS A 137 -7.58 -7.36 6.29
N GLY A 138 -6.29 -7.22 6.62
CA GLY A 138 -5.19 -7.79 5.83
C GLY A 138 -4.99 -7.14 4.46
N VAL A 139 -5.48 -5.91 4.28
CA VAL A 139 -5.38 -5.13 3.05
C VAL A 139 -4.07 -4.35 3.03
N ALA A 140 -3.42 -4.25 1.87
CA ALA A 140 -2.24 -3.41 1.70
C ALA A 140 -2.61 -1.92 1.83
N ILE A 141 -1.63 -1.09 2.24
CA ILE A 141 -1.84 0.35 2.30
C ILE A 141 -0.59 1.11 1.88
N VAL A 142 -0.75 2.07 0.97
CA VAL A 142 0.36 2.91 0.48
C VAL A 142 0.13 4.38 0.84
N ASP A 143 1.22 5.02 1.26
CA ASP A 143 1.23 6.44 1.64
C ASP A 143 1.02 7.37 0.44
N GLY A 144 0.60 8.59 0.70
CA GLY A 144 0.33 9.62 -0.30
C GLY A 144 1.59 10.21 -0.94
N VAL A 145 1.39 10.94 -2.01
CA VAL A 145 2.46 11.59 -2.79
C VAL A 145 3.27 12.60 -1.99
N HIS A 146 4.51 12.82 -2.41
CA HIS A 146 5.33 13.97 -2.02
C HIS A 146 5.40 14.93 -3.20
N LEU A 147 4.96 16.18 -2.99
CA LEU A 147 4.77 17.14 -4.09
C LEU A 147 6.05 17.89 -4.46
N ASP A 148 6.97 18.08 -3.52
CA ASP A 148 8.22 18.79 -3.80
C ASP A 148 9.23 17.86 -4.47
N LEU A 149 9.33 17.99 -5.80
CA LEU A 149 10.26 17.20 -6.59
C LEU A 149 11.70 17.76 -6.58
N ALA A 150 11.92 18.94 -6.03
CA ALA A 150 13.25 19.55 -5.95
C ALA A 150 14.01 19.11 -4.71
N GLU A 151 13.32 18.81 -3.63
CA GLU A 151 13.88 18.45 -2.32
C GLU A 151 14.08 16.93 -2.16
N GLY A 152 15.26 16.43 -2.55
CA GLY A 152 15.58 15.00 -2.44
C GLY A 152 15.57 14.47 -0.99
N GLU A 153 16.10 15.25 -0.02
CA GLU A 153 16.07 14.88 1.40
C GLU A 153 14.64 14.87 1.98
N GLY A 154 13.81 15.82 1.55
CA GLY A 154 12.41 15.87 1.96
C GLY A 154 11.63 14.66 1.48
N PHE A 155 11.88 14.21 0.25
CA PHE A 155 11.28 12.99 -0.26
C PHE A 155 11.72 11.74 0.54
N ALA A 156 13.01 11.56 0.78
CA ALA A 156 13.53 10.44 1.57
C ALA A 156 12.98 10.45 3.00
N HIS A 157 12.87 11.65 3.63
CA HIS A 157 12.22 11.80 4.92
C HIS A 157 10.74 11.38 4.88
N SER A 158 10.01 11.81 3.84
CA SER A 158 8.60 11.43 3.66
C SER A 158 8.42 9.92 3.52
N CYS A 159 9.32 9.23 2.80
CA CYS A 159 9.31 7.76 2.72
C CYS A 159 9.58 7.12 4.09
N ARG A 160 10.62 7.55 4.82
CA ARG A 160 10.91 7.03 6.17
C ARG A 160 9.75 7.25 7.13
N HIS A 161 9.17 8.43 7.14
CA HIS A 161 7.99 8.72 7.98
C HIS A 161 6.79 7.83 7.64
N GLY A 162 6.55 7.55 6.34
CA GLY A 162 5.53 6.58 5.92
C GLY A 162 5.83 5.17 6.42
N LEU A 163 7.07 4.69 6.26
CA LEU A 163 7.52 3.38 6.76
C LEU A 163 7.37 3.28 8.29
N GLU A 164 7.78 4.30 9.05
CA GLU A 164 7.66 4.36 10.51
C GLU A 164 6.21 4.33 10.99
N LEU A 165 5.28 4.92 10.23
CA LEU A 165 3.85 4.83 10.50
C LEU A 165 3.26 3.45 10.20
N GLY A 166 3.95 2.63 9.39
CA GLY A 166 3.52 1.28 9.04
C GLY A 166 2.93 1.13 7.64
N PHE A 167 3.16 2.08 6.73
CA PHE A 167 2.78 1.93 5.33
C PHE A 167 3.65 0.90 4.61
N ASP A 168 3.05 0.17 3.65
CA ASP A 168 3.75 -0.84 2.84
C ASP A 168 4.55 -0.21 1.69
N GLY A 169 4.27 1.04 1.35
CA GLY A 169 4.89 1.75 0.25
C GLY A 169 4.38 3.19 0.14
N LYS A 170 4.61 3.80 -1.03
CA LYS A 170 4.26 5.19 -1.28
C LYS A 170 3.87 5.39 -2.74
N THR A 171 2.85 6.21 -2.99
CA THR A 171 2.53 6.66 -4.36
C THR A 171 3.57 7.68 -4.84
N LEU A 172 3.98 7.53 -6.11
CA LEU A 172 5.02 8.35 -6.73
C LEU A 172 4.44 9.10 -7.93
N ILE A 173 4.91 10.32 -8.15
CA ILE A 173 4.48 11.19 -9.26
C ILE A 173 5.62 11.51 -10.23
N HIS A 174 6.82 10.95 -10.01
CA HIS A 174 7.96 11.17 -10.91
C HIS A 174 8.96 10.00 -10.84
N PRO A 175 9.49 9.51 -11.99
CA PRO A 175 10.41 8.37 -12.03
C PRO A 175 11.67 8.54 -11.17
N LYS A 176 12.21 9.76 -11.06
CA LYS A 176 13.43 10.02 -10.27
C LYS A 176 13.32 9.65 -8.80
N THR A 177 12.08 9.48 -8.28
CA THR A 177 11.82 9.15 -6.87
C THR A 177 11.76 7.64 -6.61
N ILE A 178 11.74 6.81 -7.65
CA ILE A 178 11.58 5.35 -7.55
C ILE A 178 12.72 4.72 -6.75
N ALA A 179 13.96 5.03 -7.10
CA ALA A 179 15.13 4.43 -6.44
C ALA A 179 15.16 4.71 -4.94
N VAL A 180 14.86 5.94 -4.53
CA VAL A 180 14.84 6.34 -3.11
C VAL A 180 13.67 5.66 -2.38
N ALA A 181 12.49 5.57 -2.99
CA ALA A 181 11.36 4.88 -2.40
C ALA A 181 11.68 3.39 -2.20
N ASN A 182 12.19 2.71 -3.23
CA ASN A 182 12.57 1.31 -3.14
C ASN A 182 13.62 1.08 -2.05
N GLN A 183 14.65 1.93 -1.97
CA GLN A 183 15.68 1.82 -0.94
C GLN A 183 15.11 1.94 0.47
N VAL A 184 14.16 2.85 0.70
CA VAL A 184 13.59 3.07 2.04
C VAL A 184 12.62 1.98 2.45
N PHE A 185 11.77 1.50 1.54
CA PHE A 185 10.75 0.49 1.85
C PHE A 185 11.26 -0.95 1.74
N ALA A 186 12.42 -1.18 1.13
CA ALA A 186 13.05 -2.50 1.12
C ALA A 186 13.64 -2.85 2.49
N PRO A 187 13.51 -4.11 2.95
CA PRO A 187 14.21 -4.59 4.13
C PRO A 187 15.73 -4.48 3.97
N SER A 188 16.43 -4.00 5.00
CA SER A 188 17.90 -4.01 4.98
C SER A 188 18.45 -5.44 5.11
N ALA A 189 19.67 -5.66 4.60
CA ALA A 189 20.34 -6.96 4.73
C ALA A 189 20.46 -7.40 6.19
N GLU A 190 20.81 -6.47 7.10
CA GLU A 190 20.94 -6.73 8.53
C GLU A 190 19.59 -7.14 9.14
N ALA A 191 18.48 -6.50 8.72
CA ALA A 191 17.15 -6.85 9.20
C ALA A 191 16.72 -8.25 8.69
N VAL A 192 17.07 -8.61 7.46
CA VAL A 192 16.82 -9.95 6.90
C VAL A 192 17.63 -11.01 7.66
N ASP A 193 18.92 -10.79 7.88
CA ASP A 193 19.79 -11.72 8.59
C ASP A 193 19.34 -11.91 10.04
N TRP A 194 18.99 -10.82 10.72
CA TRP A 194 18.40 -10.88 12.06
C TRP A 194 17.10 -11.68 12.09
N SER A 195 16.22 -11.43 11.12
CA SER A 195 14.92 -12.14 11.00
C SER A 195 15.15 -13.64 10.81
N LYS A 196 16.04 -14.05 9.92
CA LYS A 196 16.39 -15.47 9.71
C LYS A 196 16.94 -16.11 10.98
N LYS A 197 17.79 -15.38 11.72
CA LYS A 197 18.37 -15.85 12.97
C LYS A 197 17.31 -16.12 14.05
N ILE A 198 16.36 -15.20 14.24
CA ILE A 198 15.31 -15.38 15.27
C ILE A 198 14.30 -16.45 14.88
N ILE A 199 13.95 -16.58 13.61
CA ILE A 199 13.08 -17.66 13.11
C ILE A 199 13.71 -19.03 13.42
N ALA A 200 14.99 -19.21 13.10
CA ALA A 200 15.71 -20.47 13.37
C ALA A 200 15.77 -20.78 14.87
N ALA A 201 16.22 -19.83 15.68
CA ALA A 201 16.34 -20.00 17.13
C ALA A 201 15.01 -20.30 17.83
N HIS A 202 13.93 -19.63 17.42
CA HIS A 202 12.60 -19.89 17.97
C HIS A 202 12.08 -21.26 17.52
N GLY A 203 12.34 -21.69 16.27
CA GLY A 203 11.97 -23.02 15.79
C GLY A 203 12.65 -24.15 16.60
N GLU A 204 13.93 -24.00 16.95
CA GLU A 204 14.66 -24.93 17.81
C GLU A 204 14.08 -24.96 19.24
N ALA A 205 13.73 -23.79 19.80
CA ALA A 205 13.11 -23.69 21.12
C ALA A 205 11.70 -24.34 21.14
N ALA A 206 10.90 -24.09 20.10
CA ALA A 206 9.57 -24.68 19.95
C ALA A 206 9.63 -26.22 19.85
N ALA A 207 10.61 -26.77 19.16
CA ALA A 207 10.85 -28.23 19.11
C ALA A 207 11.16 -28.83 20.49
N GLN A 208 11.65 -28.01 21.45
CA GLN A 208 11.88 -28.38 22.84
C GLN A 208 10.69 -28.05 23.78
N GLY A 209 9.54 -27.64 23.21
CA GLY A 209 8.35 -27.25 23.99
C GLY A 209 8.47 -25.88 24.69
N LYS A 210 9.38 -25.01 24.25
CA LYS A 210 9.56 -23.66 24.80
C LYS A 210 8.86 -22.64 23.90
N GLY A 211 8.06 -21.76 24.49
CA GLY A 211 7.34 -20.69 23.77
C GLY A 211 8.14 -19.42 23.55
N VAL A 212 9.34 -19.31 24.14
CA VAL A 212 10.19 -18.12 24.08
C VAL A 212 11.67 -18.53 24.01
N VAL A 213 12.51 -17.67 23.44
CA VAL A 213 13.97 -17.87 23.37
C VAL A 213 14.67 -16.52 23.53
N VAL A 214 15.89 -16.52 24.04
CA VAL A 214 16.74 -15.32 24.09
C VAL A 214 17.78 -15.41 22.96
N VAL A 215 17.80 -14.41 22.09
CA VAL A 215 18.76 -14.28 20.98
C VAL A 215 19.50 -12.94 21.15
N ASP A 216 20.83 -12.97 21.25
CA ASP A 216 21.67 -11.77 21.44
C ASP A 216 21.17 -10.85 22.58
N GLY A 217 20.74 -11.45 23.71
CA GLY A 217 20.23 -10.72 24.86
C GLY A 217 18.80 -10.17 24.73
N LYS A 218 18.09 -10.45 23.64
CA LYS A 218 16.70 -10.03 23.42
C LYS A 218 15.76 -11.21 23.58
N LEU A 219 14.67 -11.01 24.31
CA LEU A 219 13.59 -11.99 24.39
C LEU A 219 12.82 -12.03 23.08
N ILE A 220 12.70 -13.22 22.49
CA ILE A 220 11.96 -13.48 21.26
C ILE A 220 10.73 -14.32 21.60
N GLU A 221 9.58 -13.80 21.22
CA GLU A 221 8.27 -14.41 21.35
C GLU A 221 7.65 -14.61 19.96
N ASN A 222 6.54 -15.32 19.87
CA ASN A 222 5.88 -15.63 18.61
C ASN A 222 5.61 -14.41 17.73
N LEU A 223 5.16 -13.30 18.31
CA LEU A 223 4.91 -12.05 17.58
C LEU A 223 6.16 -11.51 16.83
N HIS A 224 7.35 -11.69 17.40
CA HIS A 224 8.60 -11.29 16.76
C HIS A 224 8.95 -12.21 15.57
N VAL A 225 8.58 -13.50 15.69
CA VAL A 225 8.78 -14.48 14.62
C VAL A 225 7.84 -14.21 13.45
N GLU A 226 6.59 -13.90 13.72
CA GLU A 226 5.61 -13.54 12.68
C GLU A 226 6.05 -12.29 11.90
N ALA A 227 6.52 -11.26 12.61
CA ALA A 227 7.08 -10.06 11.98
C ALA A 227 8.33 -10.37 11.14
N ALA A 228 9.21 -11.24 11.64
CA ALA A 228 10.41 -11.68 10.95
C ALA A 228 10.08 -12.50 9.68
N GLN A 229 9.11 -13.40 9.74
CA GLN A 229 8.65 -14.17 8.59
C GLN A 229 8.11 -13.28 7.49
N ARG A 230 7.27 -12.29 7.86
CA ARG A 230 6.77 -11.30 6.90
C ARG A 230 7.91 -10.54 6.22
N LEU A 231 8.92 -10.10 6.98
CA LEU A 231 10.05 -9.36 6.46
C LEU A 231 10.90 -10.21 5.49
N VAL A 232 11.17 -11.47 5.83
CA VAL A 232 11.91 -12.40 4.95
C VAL A 232 11.11 -12.67 3.68
N THR A 233 9.80 -12.92 3.78
CA THR A 233 8.93 -13.12 2.62
C THR A 233 8.95 -11.91 1.67
N LEU A 234 8.93 -10.69 2.23
CA LEU A 234 9.05 -9.48 1.43
C LEU A 234 10.41 -9.38 0.71
N ALA A 235 11.51 -9.66 1.44
CA ALA A 235 12.84 -9.65 0.86
C ALA A 235 13.00 -10.67 -0.29
N ASP A 236 12.49 -11.88 -0.10
CA ASP A 236 12.52 -12.94 -1.12
C ASP A 236 11.67 -12.56 -2.35
N ALA A 237 10.51 -11.94 -2.14
CA ALA A 237 9.66 -11.45 -3.22
C ALA A 237 10.31 -10.32 -4.03
N ILE A 238 11.06 -9.43 -3.38
CA ILE A 238 11.85 -8.37 -4.04
C ILE A 238 12.96 -9.04 -4.89
N ALA A 239 13.75 -9.93 -4.30
CA ALA A 239 14.85 -10.59 -4.98
C ALA A 239 14.39 -11.39 -6.22
N ALA A 240 13.22 -12.04 -6.15
CA ALA A 240 12.64 -12.77 -7.27
C ALA A 240 12.22 -11.89 -8.46
N ARG A 241 12.07 -10.59 -8.26
CA ARG A 241 11.71 -9.63 -9.31
C ARG A 241 12.92 -8.93 -9.93
N GLU A 242 14.08 -9.00 -9.29
CA GLU A 242 15.34 -8.45 -9.79
C GLU A 242 16.09 -9.41 -10.71
N THR A 243 15.65 -10.68 -10.79
CA THR A 243 16.16 -11.73 -11.68
C THR A 243 15.31 -11.84 -12.94
#